data_ca70838604713a64caddc83f5cc2dafe
#
_entry.id   ca70838604713a64caddc83f5cc2dafe
#
_cell.length_a   1.000
_cell.length_b   1.000
_cell.length_c   1.000
_cell.angle_alpha   90.00
_cell.angle_beta   90.00
_cell.angle_gamma   90.00
#
_symmetry.space_group_name_H-M   'P 1'
#
loop_
_entity.id
_entity.type
_entity.pdbx_description
1 polymer ?
#
loop_
_entity_poly.entity_id
_entity_poly.type
_entity_poly.pdbx_seq_one_letter_code
_entity_poly.pdbx_strand_id
1 'polypeptide(L)'
;AVNNGQLIVTNRNHHIDLSQYRCLWTLTIDGKQKEQGEITLPKVAPGESETITLPAFRSLSDKKALNRKGNNSNSTNTLSDCLLKVSIVLKSDALWAKAGHEVTWEQFCLQQGELLSADLINKGALQVKEDDKSLSVSGRGFSVQWEKKAVGSITSLMYNGKEILTQNHFPVQPVTQAFRAPTDNDKSFGNWLAKDWQLHGMDHPLISLESFDHE
;
A
#
# COMPACT_ATOMS: atom_id res chain seq x y z
N ALA A 1 -17.43 -8.88 7.91
CA ALA A 1 -16.54 -9.18 9.05
C ALA A 1 -16.26 -10.68 9.07
N VAL A 2 -15.01 -11.08 9.27
CA VAL A 2 -14.62 -12.48 9.48
C VAL A 2 -14.75 -12.77 10.97
N ASN A 3 -15.81 -13.45 11.36
CA ASN A 3 -16.00 -13.88 12.73
C ASN A 3 -15.77 -15.41 12.83
N ASN A 4 -14.86 -15.84 13.70
CA ASN A 4 -14.59 -17.26 13.96
C ASN A 4 -14.28 -18.10 12.70
N GLY A 5 -13.61 -17.51 11.70
CA GLY A 5 -13.31 -18.22 10.45
C GLY A 5 -14.48 -18.35 9.48
N GLN A 6 -15.52 -17.61 9.68
CA GLN A 6 -16.68 -17.58 8.78
C GLN A 6 -16.74 -16.28 8.00
N LEU A 7 -17.11 -16.39 6.74
CA LEU A 7 -17.33 -15.29 5.81
C LEU A 7 -18.72 -15.41 5.19
N ILE A 8 -19.47 -14.32 5.19
CA ILE A 8 -20.75 -14.26 4.48
C ILE A 8 -20.47 -13.80 3.05
N VAL A 9 -20.89 -14.60 2.08
CA VAL A 9 -20.83 -14.25 0.66
C VAL A 9 -22.23 -13.94 0.16
N THR A 10 -22.42 -12.75 -0.39
CA THR A 10 -23.69 -12.29 -0.96
C THR A 10 -23.59 -12.27 -2.48
N ASN A 11 -24.52 -12.90 -3.16
CA ASN A 11 -24.61 -12.85 -4.62
C ASN A 11 -25.35 -11.56 -5.05
N ARG A 12 -24.61 -10.64 -5.63
CA ARG A 12 -25.15 -9.37 -6.18
C ARG A 12 -25.41 -9.42 -7.69
N ASN A 13 -25.24 -10.58 -8.33
CA ASN A 13 -25.67 -10.74 -9.72
C ASN A 13 -27.21 -10.73 -9.80
N HIS A 14 -27.74 -10.37 -10.96
CA HIS A 14 -29.18 -10.34 -11.21
C HIS A 14 -29.73 -11.65 -11.76
N HIS A 15 -28.92 -12.41 -12.49
CA HIS A 15 -29.40 -13.55 -13.28
C HIS A 15 -28.61 -14.84 -13.12
N ILE A 16 -27.44 -14.79 -12.48
CA ILE A 16 -26.57 -15.96 -12.36
C ILE A 16 -26.23 -16.26 -10.90
N ASP A 17 -26.09 -17.53 -10.56
CA ASP A 17 -25.64 -17.95 -9.26
C ASP A 17 -24.08 -17.90 -9.16
N LEU A 18 -23.56 -18.17 -7.97
CA LEU A 18 -22.11 -18.12 -7.73
C LEU A 18 -21.33 -19.35 -8.21
N SER A 19 -21.97 -20.37 -8.81
CA SER A 19 -21.29 -21.59 -9.27
C SER A 19 -20.31 -21.36 -10.43
N GLN A 20 -20.42 -20.21 -11.11
CA GLN A 20 -19.52 -19.81 -12.21
C GLN A 20 -18.20 -19.19 -11.74
N TYR A 21 -18.04 -19.03 -10.44
CA TYR A 21 -16.87 -18.42 -9.84
C TYR A 21 -16.12 -19.41 -8.95
N ARG A 22 -14.87 -19.10 -8.68
CA ARG A 22 -14.04 -19.72 -7.64
C ARG A 22 -13.72 -18.67 -6.59
N CYS A 23 -13.62 -19.10 -5.36
CA CYS A 23 -13.19 -18.26 -4.25
C CYS A 23 -11.76 -18.63 -3.87
N LEU A 24 -10.82 -17.75 -4.14
CA LEU A 24 -9.42 -17.89 -3.75
C LEU A 24 -9.16 -17.07 -2.49
N TRP A 25 -8.28 -17.56 -1.64
CA TRP A 25 -7.85 -16.82 -0.47
C TRP A 25 -6.33 -16.83 -0.32
N THR A 26 -5.79 -15.77 0.24
CA THR A 26 -4.36 -15.62 0.52
C THR A 26 -4.18 -14.99 1.89
N LEU A 27 -3.37 -15.64 2.73
CA LEU A 27 -2.97 -15.15 4.04
C LEU A 27 -1.57 -14.55 3.93
N THR A 28 -1.43 -13.30 4.35
CA THR A 28 -0.13 -12.62 4.43
C THR A 28 0.19 -12.25 5.86
N ILE A 29 1.44 -12.43 6.25
CA ILE A 29 1.97 -11.99 7.54
C ILE A 29 3.16 -11.08 7.28
N ASP A 30 3.12 -9.85 7.78
CA ASP A 30 4.13 -8.81 7.54
C ASP A 30 4.47 -8.64 6.05
N GLY A 31 3.42 -8.59 5.20
CA GLY A 31 3.53 -8.44 3.76
C GLY A 31 4.03 -9.67 3.00
N LYS A 32 4.32 -10.79 3.68
CA LYS A 32 4.76 -12.03 3.05
C LYS A 32 3.63 -13.03 2.99
N GLN A 33 3.35 -13.55 1.80
CA GLN A 33 2.40 -14.63 1.63
C GLN A 33 2.85 -15.86 2.43
N LYS A 34 1.96 -16.40 3.25
CA LYS A 34 2.18 -17.59 4.08
C LYS A 34 1.38 -18.77 3.59
N GLU A 35 0.12 -18.57 3.34
CA GLU A 35 -0.80 -19.61 2.92
C GLU A 35 -1.71 -19.06 1.83
N GLN A 36 -2.21 -19.97 1.01
CA GLN A 36 -3.24 -19.67 0.00
C GLN A 36 -4.04 -20.91 -0.26
N GLY A 37 -5.22 -20.75 -0.81
CA GLY A 37 -6.05 -21.86 -1.19
C GLY A 37 -7.30 -21.45 -1.92
N GLU A 38 -8.15 -22.45 -2.17
CA GLU A 38 -9.43 -22.28 -2.82
C GLU A 38 -10.54 -22.81 -1.93
N ILE A 39 -11.68 -22.12 -1.95
CA ILE A 39 -12.90 -22.54 -1.28
C ILE A 39 -13.95 -22.73 -2.34
N THR A 40 -14.61 -23.88 -2.31
CA THR A 40 -15.75 -24.13 -3.17
C THR A 40 -16.91 -23.21 -2.74
N LEU A 41 -17.35 -22.36 -3.65
CA LEU A 41 -18.54 -21.53 -3.41
C LEU A 41 -19.80 -22.40 -3.47
N PRO A 42 -20.73 -22.24 -2.53
CA PRO A 42 -22.05 -22.84 -2.65
C PRO A 42 -22.82 -22.21 -3.82
N LYS A 43 -23.89 -22.89 -4.23
CA LYS A 43 -24.80 -22.36 -5.24
C LYS A 43 -25.70 -21.30 -4.59
N VAL A 44 -25.25 -20.05 -4.59
CA VAL A 44 -25.99 -18.92 -4.04
C VAL A 44 -26.80 -18.26 -5.15
N ALA A 45 -28.11 -18.20 -5.01
CA ALA A 45 -28.98 -17.56 -5.99
C ALA A 45 -28.81 -16.02 -5.98
N PRO A 46 -29.23 -15.32 -7.04
CA PRO A 46 -29.21 -13.86 -7.07
C PRO A 46 -29.94 -13.24 -5.87
N GLY A 47 -29.29 -12.30 -5.21
CA GLY A 47 -29.82 -11.61 -4.02
C GLY A 47 -29.63 -12.37 -2.70
N GLU A 48 -29.29 -13.65 -2.74
CA GLU A 48 -29.11 -14.50 -1.56
C GLU A 48 -27.72 -14.38 -0.97
N SER A 49 -27.56 -14.87 0.26
CA SER A 49 -26.30 -14.91 1.00
C SER A 49 -26.09 -16.27 1.64
N GLU A 50 -24.84 -16.70 1.67
CA GLU A 50 -24.43 -17.96 2.31
C GLU A 50 -23.19 -17.74 3.15
N THR A 51 -23.04 -18.55 4.19
CA THR A 51 -21.87 -18.56 5.06
C THR A 51 -20.89 -19.63 4.62
N ILE A 52 -19.66 -19.24 4.33
CA ILE A 52 -18.56 -20.14 4.03
C ILE A 52 -17.54 -20.16 5.15
N THR A 53 -16.88 -21.29 5.35
CA THR A 53 -15.82 -21.46 6.35
C THR A 53 -14.45 -21.35 5.69
N LEU A 54 -13.60 -20.52 6.26
CA LEU A 54 -12.24 -20.27 5.78
C LEU A 54 -11.27 -21.30 6.39
N PRO A 55 -10.57 -22.11 5.58
CA PRO A 55 -9.61 -23.10 6.10
C PRO A 55 -8.42 -22.48 6.83
N ALA A 56 -8.03 -21.27 6.42
CA ALA A 56 -6.89 -20.54 6.98
C ALA A 56 -7.01 -20.24 8.49
N PHE A 57 -8.22 -20.28 9.03
CA PHE A 57 -8.42 -19.96 10.45
C PHE A 57 -7.88 -21.01 11.42
N ARG A 58 -7.58 -22.22 10.93
CA ARG A 58 -6.99 -23.28 11.77
C ARG A 58 -5.53 -23.02 12.10
N SER A 59 -4.77 -22.42 11.16
CA SER A 59 -3.36 -22.07 11.39
C SER A 59 -3.19 -20.81 12.25
N LEU A 60 -4.18 -19.93 12.28
CA LEU A 60 -4.18 -18.72 13.10
C LEU A 60 -4.44 -18.99 14.59
N SER A 61 -5.01 -20.17 14.94
CA SER A 61 -5.15 -20.58 16.35
C SER A 61 -3.80 -20.82 17.03
N ASP A 62 -2.73 -21.04 16.27
CA ASP A 62 -1.35 -21.10 16.78
C ASP A 62 -0.78 -19.68 16.97
N LYS A 63 -1.11 -19.05 18.10
CA LYS A 63 -0.64 -17.71 18.50
C LYS A 63 0.89 -17.51 18.38
N LYS A 64 1.68 -18.58 18.35
CA LYS A 64 3.13 -18.54 18.13
C LYS A 64 3.54 -18.10 16.73
N ALA A 65 2.71 -18.36 15.70
CA ALA A 65 3.02 -17.99 14.31
C ALA A 65 2.83 -16.50 14.01
N LEU A 66 2.06 -15.81 14.86
CA LEU A 66 1.67 -14.41 14.67
C LEU A 66 2.58 -13.41 15.40
N ASN A 67 3.54 -13.90 16.17
CA ASN A 67 4.47 -13.04 16.88
C ASN A 67 5.79 -12.91 16.12
N ARG A 68 6.26 -11.69 15.91
CA ARG A 68 7.63 -11.45 15.43
C ARG A 68 8.60 -11.87 16.51
N LYS A 69 9.54 -12.76 16.19
CA LYS A 69 10.70 -12.95 17.04
C LYS A 69 11.61 -11.74 16.89
N GLY A 70 11.82 -11.01 17.97
CA GLY A 70 12.85 -9.97 17.97
C GLY A 70 14.22 -10.59 17.74
N ASN A 71 15.04 -9.89 16.94
CA ASN A 71 16.41 -10.33 16.61
C ASN A 71 17.42 -10.20 17.76
N ASN A 72 17.00 -9.67 18.90
CA ASN A 72 17.85 -9.52 20.09
C ASN A 72 17.21 -10.21 21.30
N SER A 73 18.02 -10.77 22.15
CA SER A 73 17.64 -11.50 23.38
C SER A 73 16.81 -10.71 24.40
N ASN A 74 16.66 -9.41 24.20
CA ASN A 74 15.85 -8.49 25.04
C ASN A 74 14.64 -7.87 24.31
N SER A 75 14.27 -8.36 23.12
CA SER A 75 13.13 -7.78 22.40
C SER A 75 11.85 -8.47 22.79
N THR A 76 10.88 -7.67 23.22
CA THR A 76 9.48 -8.08 23.36
C THR A 76 8.97 -8.66 22.05
N ASN A 77 8.26 -9.78 22.09
CA ASN A 77 7.54 -10.30 20.94
C ASN A 77 6.52 -9.24 20.49
N THR A 78 6.73 -8.65 19.32
CA THR A 78 5.77 -7.72 18.73
C THR A 78 4.75 -8.48 17.87
N LEU A 79 3.51 -8.01 17.85
CA LEU A 79 2.47 -8.57 17.01
C LEU A 79 2.78 -8.30 15.54
N SER A 80 2.58 -9.30 14.69
CA SER A 80 2.69 -9.18 13.24
C SER A 80 1.38 -8.71 12.61
N ASP A 81 1.46 -7.96 11.52
CA ASP A 81 0.30 -7.73 10.67
C ASP A 81 -0.14 -9.03 10.01
N CYS A 82 -1.41 -9.38 10.16
CA CYS A 82 -2.00 -10.54 9.53
C CYS A 82 -3.20 -10.13 8.69
N LEU A 83 -3.09 -10.30 7.38
CA LEU A 83 -4.11 -9.91 6.41
C LEU A 83 -4.59 -11.14 5.64
N LEU A 84 -5.89 -11.27 5.50
CA LEU A 84 -6.55 -12.26 4.67
C LEU A 84 -7.19 -11.57 3.47
N LYS A 85 -6.69 -11.85 2.27
CA LYS A 85 -7.35 -11.47 1.02
C LYS A 85 -8.22 -12.62 0.54
N VAL A 86 -9.45 -12.32 0.17
CA VAL A 86 -10.39 -13.25 -0.47
C VAL A 86 -10.76 -12.69 -1.83
N SER A 87 -10.60 -13.47 -2.88
CA SER A 87 -10.83 -13.06 -4.27
C SER A 87 -11.84 -13.98 -4.94
N ILE A 88 -12.80 -13.41 -5.61
CA ILE A 88 -13.75 -14.12 -6.46
C ILE A 88 -13.27 -14.01 -7.90
N VAL A 89 -12.98 -15.14 -8.53
CA VAL A 89 -12.44 -15.20 -9.89
C VAL A 89 -13.33 -16.02 -10.82
N LEU A 90 -13.28 -15.71 -12.11
CA LEU A 90 -13.99 -16.48 -13.14
C LEU A 90 -13.47 -17.92 -13.17
N LYS A 91 -14.37 -18.90 -13.18
CA LYS A 91 -14.06 -20.32 -13.30
C LYS A 91 -13.70 -20.72 -14.72
N SER A 92 -14.30 -20.10 -15.72
CA SER A 92 -14.13 -20.35 -17.14
C SER A 92 -14.05 -19.03 -17.92
N ASP A 93 -13.65 -19.12 -19.19
CA ASP A 93 -13.67 -17.96 -20.10
C ASP A 93 -15.09 -17.39 -20.25
N ALA A 94 -15.20 -16.08 -20.18
CA ALA A 94 -16.40 -15.32 -20.50
C ALA A 94 -16.14 -14.43 -21.72
N LEU A 95 -17.19 -13.83 -22.30
CA LEU A 95 -17.06 -12.94 -23.45
C LEU A 95 -16.16 -11.72 -23.18
N TRP A 96 -16.11 -11.28 -21.92
CA TRP A 96 -15.44 -10.06 -21.50
C TRP A 96 -14.10 -10.29 -20.76
N ALA A 97 -13.82 -11.52 -20.28
CA ALA A 97 -12.57 -11.84 -19.60
C ALA A 97 -12.25 -13.33 -19.62
N LYS A 98 -10.97 -13.66 -19.41
CA LYS A 98 -10.49 -15.04 -19.34
C LYS A 98 -10.73 -15.67 -17.96
N ALA A 99 -10.72 -17.00 -17.91
CA ALA A 99 -10.72 -17.75 -16.67
C ALA A 99 -9.60 -17.24 -15.74
N GLY A 100 -9.89 -17.16 -14.44
CA GLY A 100 -8.98 -16.61 -13.45
C GLY A 100 -9.02 -15.08 -13.30
N HIS A 101 -9.78 -14.36 -14.14
CA HIS A 101 -9.97 -12.93 -13.95
C HIS A 101 -10.64 -12.63 -12.60
N GLU A 102 -10.02 -11.72 -11.80
CA GLU A 102 -10.54 -11.31 -10.51
C GLU A 102 -11.72 -10.36 -10.71
N VAL A 103 -12.91 -10.82 -10.35
CA VAL A 103 -14.17 -10.05 -10.48
C VAL A 103 -14.34 -9.09 -9.32
N THR A 104 -14.00 -9.59 -8.13
CA THR A 104 -14.04 -8.78 -6.89
C THR A 104 -13.13 -9.40 -5.85
N TRP A 105 -12.70 -8.59 -4.90
CA TRP A 105 -11.91 -9.03 -3.77
C TRP A 105 -12.25 -8.22 -2.52
N GLU A 106 -11.91 -8.78 -1.38
CA GLU A 106 -11.98 -8.11 -0.08
C GLU A 106 -10.77 -8.51 0.75
N GLN A 107 -10.29 -7.60 1.60
CA GLN A 107 -9.18 -7.86 2.50
C GLN A 107 -9.59 -7.61 3.94
N PHE A 108 -9.31 -8.57 4.79
CA PHE A 108 -9.63 -8.54 6.20
C PHE A 108 -8.34 -8.45 7.02
N CYS A 109 -8.27 -7.47 7.92
CA CYS A 109 -7.25 -7.43 8.94
C CYS A 109 -7.65 -8.41 10.06
N LEU A 110 -6.93 -9.52 10.17
CA LEU A 110 -7.16 -10.53 11.21
C LEU A 110 -6.42 -10.17 12.49
N GLN A 111 -5.26 -9.54 12.34
CA GLN A 111 -4.45 -9.01 13.42
C GLN A 111 -3.70 -7.79 12.91
N GLN A 112 -3.81 -6.70 13.63
CA GLN A 112 -3.00 -5.52 13.38
C GLN A 112 -1.65 -5.69 14.07
N GLY A 113 -0.58 -5.49 13.32
CA GLY A 113 0.77 -5.50 13.85
C GLY A 113 1.04 -4.28 14.72
N GLU A 114 1.97 -4.45 15.63
CA GLU A 114 2.49 -3.32 16.41
C GLU A 114 3.50 -2.54 15.55
N LEU A 115 3.39 -1.22 15.55
CA LEU A 115 4.43 -0.36 15.00
C LEU A 115 5.71 -0.62 15.82
N LEU A 116 6.81 -0.86 15.12
CA LEU A 116 8.11 -0.89 15.78
C LEU A 116 8.31 0.47 16.45
N SER A 117 8.50 0.48 17.77
CA SER A 117 8.81 1.72 18.47
C SER A 117 10.13 2.30 17.92
N ALA A 118 10.25 3.62 17.92
CA ALA A 118 11.47 4.30 17.52
C ALA A 118 12.72 3.82 18.29
N ASP A 119 12.53 3.24 19.45
CA ASP A 119 13.60 2.66 20.28
C ASP A 119 14.24 1.39 19.69
N LEU A 120 13.56 0.72 18.76
CA LEU A 120 14.09 -0.42 17.99
C LEU A 120 14.88 0.03 16.76
N ILE A 121 14.79 1.31 16.40
CA ILE A 121 15.60 1.90 15.35
C ILE A 121 17.01 2.02 15.92
N ASN A 122 17.93 1.31 15.30
CA ASN A 122 19.34 1.30 15.67
C ASN A 122 19.84 2.75 15.78
N LYS A 123 20.19 3.20 16.99
CA LYS A 123 20.74 4.53 17.25
C LYS A 123 22.18 4.60 16.72
N GLY A 124 22.35 4.41 15.41
CA GLY A 124 23.62 4.66 14.74
C GLY A 124 23.90 6.15 14.74
N ALA A 125 25.16 6.55 14.90
CA ALA A 125 25.55 7.95 14.77
C ALA A 125 25.25 8.41 13.34
N LEU A 126 24.46 9.46 13.19
CA LEU A 126 24.30 10.18 11.94
C LEU A 126 25.50 11.10 11.72
N GLN A 127 25.96 11.17 10.48
CA GLN A 127 26.94 12.18 10.07
C GLN A 127 26.21 13.26 9.30
N VAL A 128 26.28 14.48 9.81
CA VAL A 128 25.71 15.66 9.18
C VAL A 128 26.86 16.48 8.60
N LYS A 129 26.74 16.85 7.32
CA LYS A 129 27.65 17.77 6.63
C LYS A 129 26.81 18.87 6.00
N GLU A 130 27.15 20.08 6.31
CA GLU A 130 26.44 21.25 5.84
C GLU A 130 27.40 22.29 5.28
N ASP A 131 27.04 22.89 4.17
CA ASP A 131 27.68 24.06 3.58
C ASP A 131 26.62 25.10 3.16
N ASP A 132 27.06 26.17 2.50
CA ASP A 132 26.19 27.26 2.04
C ASP A 132 25.20 26.83 0.96
N LYS A 133 25.40 25.67 0.33
CA LYS A 133 24.63 25.19 -0.82
C LYS A 133 23.82 23.95 -0.52
N SER A 134 24.29 23.12 0.41
CA SER A 134 23.69 21.80 0.65
C SER A 134 23.78 21.37 2.11
N LEU A 135 22.86 20.49 2.48
CA LEU A 135 22.89 19.68 3.69
C LEU A 135 22.92 18.21 3.28
N SER A 136 23.84 17.46 3.85
CA SER A 136 23.92 16.01 3.66
C SER A 136 23.86 15.30 5.00
N VAL A 137 22.97 14.33 5.11
CA VAL A 137 22.84 13.45 6.28
C VAL A 137 23.10 12.02 5.84
N SER A 138 24.03 11.34 6.51
CA SER A 138 24.32 9.96 6.20
C SER A 138 24.34 9.09 7.45
N GLY A 139 23.98 7.82 7.27
CA GLY A 139 23.94 6.79 8.29
C GLY A 139 24.30 5.43 7.70
N ARG A 140 24.06 4.37 8.47
CA ARG A 140 24.36 3.01 8.02
C ARG A 140 23.48 2.62 6.83
N GLY A 141 24.07 2.60 5.63
CA GLY A 141 23.42 2.15 4.41
C GLY A 141 22.55 3.18 3.72
N PHE A 142 22.55 4.43 4.15
CA PHE A 142 21.82 5.50 3.47
C PHE A 142 22.57 6.83 3.51
N SER A 143 22.25 7.70 2.56
CA SER A 143 22.55 9.15 2.63
C SER A 143 21.45 9.92 1.93
N VAL A 144 21.16 11.09 2.45
CA VAL A 144 20.20 12.04 1.87
C VAL A 144 20.91 13.37 1.70
N GLN A 145 20.71 14.04 0.57
CA GLN A 145 21.25 15.36 0.29
C GLN A 145 20.13 16.32 -0.10
N TRP A 146 20.13 17.48 0.52
CA TRP A 146 19.24 18.60 0.20
C TRP A 146 20.04 19.73 -0.43
N GLU A 147 19.43 20.40 -1.38
CA GLU A 147 19.92 21.68 -1.88
C GLU A 147 19.26 22.82 -1.10
N LYS A 148 20.07 23.76 -0.59
CA LYS A 148 19.60 24.93 0.16
C LYS A 148 19.16 26.10 -0.73
N LYS A 149 19.28 25.95 -2.04
CA LYS A 149 18.86 26.95 -3.02
C LYS A 149 17.55 26.53 -3.69
N ALA A 150 16.93 27.49 -4.34
CA ALA A 150 15.67 27.31 -5.06
C ALA A 150 14.53 26.83 -4.15
N VAL A 151 14.22 25.53 -4.14
CA VAL A 151 13.06 24.99 -3.43
C VAL A 151 13.40 24.19 -2.17
N GLY A 152 14.68 24.08 -1.80
CA GLY A 152 15.11 23.32 -0.62
C GLY A 152 14.82 21.81 -0.73
N SER A 153 14.87 21.26 -1.93
CA SER A 153 14.46 19.89 -2.19
C SER A 153 15.57 18.86 -1.99
N ILE A 154 15.16 17.59 -1.85
CA ILE A 154 16.10 16.46 -1.83
C ILE A 154 16.65 16.27 -3.24
N THR A 155 17.98 16.32 -3.37
CA THR A 155 18.69 16.16 -4.65
C THR A 155 19.30 14.77 -4.83
N SER A 156 19.53 14.04 -3.74
CA SER A 156 20.02 12.67 -3.75
C SER A 156 19.45 11.89 -2.56
N LEU A 157 19.04 10.67 -2.82
CA LEU A 157 18.62 9.70 -1.81
C LEU A 157 19.27 8.35 -2.14
N MET A 158 20.34 8.04 -1.42
CA MET A 158 21.05 6.78 -1.57
C MET A 158 20.56 5.76 -0.54
N TYR A 159 20.36 4.52 -0.96
CA TYR A 159 20.07 3.40 -0.07
C TYR A 159 20.84 2.15 -0.52
N ASN A 160 21.64 1.59 0.38
CA ASN A 160 22.51 0.45 0.10
C ASN A 160 23.34 0.61 -1.20
N GLY A 161 23.90 1.80 -1.41
CA GLY A 161 24.72 2.11 -2.58
C GLY A 161 23.95 2.35 -3.88
N LYS A 162 22.63 2.41 -3.83
CA LYS A 162 21.78 2.72 -5.00
C LYS A 162 21.13 4.08 -4.83
N GLU A 163 21.20 4.91 -5.88
CA GLU A 163 20.42 6.15 -5.96
C GLU A 163 18.94 5.80 -6.19
N ILE A 164 18.08 6.32 -5.33
CA ILE A 164 16.63 6.11 -5.39
C ILE A 164 15.95 7.16 -6.25
N LEU A 165 16.47 8.40 -6.25
CA LEU A 165 15.98 9.47 -7.12
C LEU A 165 16.65 9.33 -8.48
N THR A 166 15.94 8.75 -9.46
CA THR A 166 16.48 8.59 -10.82
C THR A 166 16.49 9.93 -11.55
N GLN A 167 17.68 10.37 -11.98
CA GLN A 167 17.87 11.61 -12.73
C GLN A 167 17.74 11.43 -14.25
N ASN A 168 17.43 10.23 -14.75
CA ASN A 168 17.70 9.88 -16.16
C ASN A 168 16.79 10.50 -17.22
N HIS A 169 15.66 11.13 -16.88
CA HIS A 169 14.82 11.80 -17.91
C HIS A 169 14.12 13.10 -17.47
N PHE A 170 14.09 13.42 -16.17
CA PHE A 170 13.55 14.68 -15.66
C PHE A 170 14.32 15.06 -14.40
N PRO A 171 14.44 16.36 -14.07
CA PRO A 171 14.88 16.78 -12.76
C PRO A 171 13.78 16.42 -11.74
N VAL A 172 13.78 15.16 -11.28
CA VAL A 172 12.77 14.67 -10.35
C VAL A 172 13.25 14.94 -8.95
N GLN A 173 13.17 16.18 -8.57
CA GLN A 173 13.25 16.54 -7.15
C GLN A 173 11.85 16.37 -6.57
N PRO A 174 11.69 15.78 -5.37
CA PRO A 174 10.43 15.78 -4.67
C PRO A 174 10.01 17.24 -4.41
N VAL A 175 8.94 17.66 -5.04
CA VAL A 175 8.36 19.00 -4.88
C VAL A 175 6.91 18.90 -4.45
N THR A 176 6.42 19.90 -3.76
CA THR A 176 5.00 20.00 -3.44
C THR A 176 4.19 20.08 -4.73
N GLN A 177 3.20 19.21 -4.86
CA GLN A 177 2.32 19.16 -6.03
C GLN A 177 0.89 19.46 -5.60
N ALA A 178 0.31 20.49 -6.20
CA ALA A 178 -1.09 20.89 -5.95
C ALA A 178 -2.00 20.58 -7.16
N PHE A 179 -1.46 20.06 -8.24
CA PHE A 179 -2.17 19.79 -9.48
C PHE A 179 -2.18 18.30 -9.81
N ARG A 180 -3.31 17.81 -10.29
CA ARG A 180 -3.46 16.46 -10.85
C ARG A 180 -3.95 16.53 -12.29
N ALA A 181 -3.75 15.46 -13.05
CA ALA A 181 -4.35 15.35 -14.39
C ALA A 181 -5.88 15.51 -14.30
N PRO A 182 -6.49 16.44 -15.05
CA PRO A 182 -7.93 16.65 -15.02
C PRO A 182 -8.69 15.43 -15.54
N THR A 183 -9.71 15.03 -14.83
CA THR A 183 -10.69 14.03 -15.28
C THR A 183 -11.75 14.67 -16.18
N ASP A 184 -12.63 13.85 -16.77
CA ASP A 184 -13.73 14.37 -17.59
C ASP A 184 -14.70 15.24 -16.79
N ASN A 185 -14.89 14.94 -15.50
CA ASN A 185 -15.72 15.77 -14.62
C ASN A 185 -15.11 17.16 -14.39
N ASP A 186 -13.80 17.29 -14.44
CA ASP A 186 -13.10 18.57 -14.28
C ASP A 186 -13.15 19.42 -15.57
N LYS A 187 -13.55 18.81 -16.69
CA LYS A 187 -13.55 19.41 -18.03
C LYS A 187 -14.93 19.65 -18.61
N SER A 188 -16.01 19.22 -17.95
CA SER A 188 -17.36 19.22 -18.55
C SER A 188 -18.36 20.13 -17.85
N PHE A 189 -19.52 20.30 -18.48
CA PHE A 189 -20.70 21.04 -18.02
C PHE A 189 -20.53 22.55 -17.80
N GLY A 190 -19.66 23.20 -18.58
CA GLY A 190 -19.52 24.67 -18.54
C GLY A 190 -18.69 25.23 -17.39
N ASN A 191 -18.47 24.46 -16.36
CA ASN A 191 -17.59 24.80 -15.24
C ASN A 191 -16.28 24.02 -15.39
N TRP A 192 -15.34 24.57 -16.10
CA TRP A 192 -14.06 23.94 -16.35
C TRP A 192 -13.11 24.21 -15.18
N LEU A 193 -13.26 23.46 -14.10
CA LEU A 193 -12.34 23.51 -12.96
C LEU A 193 -10.87 23.37 -13.39
N ALA A 194 -10.60 22.50 -14.36
CA ALA A 194 -9.27 22.34 -14.92
C ALA A 194 -8.71 23.61 -15.54
N LYS A 195 -9.56 24.43 -16.18
CA LYS A 195 -9.17 25.72 -16.76
C LYS A 195 -8.89 26.76 -15.67
N ASP A 196 -9.72 26.74 -14.61
CA ASP A 196 -9.51 27.64 -13.48
C ASP A 196 -8.21 27.30 -12.74
N TRP A 197 -7.90 26.01 -12.56
CA TRP A 197 -6.61 25.60 -11.99
C TRP A 197 -5.42 26.09 -12.80
N GLN A 198 -5.49 26.01 -14.13
CA GLN A 198 -4.44 26.50 -15.02
C GLN A 198 -4.34 28.02 -15.00
N LEU A 199 -5.50 28.73 -15.01
CA LEU A 199 -5.52 30.18 -14.91
C LEU A 199 -4.87 30.71 -13.62
N HIS A 200 -5.00 29.96 -12.53
CA HIS A 200 -4.39 30.28 -11.24
C HIS A 200 -2.98 29.68 -11.06
N GLY A 201 -2.42 29.08 -12.12
CA GLY A 201 -1.04 28.57 -12.11
C GLY A 201 -0.82 27.33 -11.24
N MET A 202 -1.88 26.56 -10.92
CA MET A 202 -1.74 25.37 -10.06
C MET A 202 -0.95 24.25 -10.75
N ASP A 203 -0.90 24.24 -12.08
CA ASP A 203 -0.09 23.33 -12.89
C ASP A 203 1.40 23.72 -12.95
N HIS A 204 1.72 24.98 -12.60
CA HIS A 204 3.07 25.52 -12.56
C HIS A 204 3.31 26.37 -11.31
N PRO A 205 3.19 25.78 -10.11
CA PRO A 205 3.34 26.55 -8.88
C PRO A 205 4.76 27.13 -8.76
N LEU A 206 4.83 28.39 -8.39
CA LEU A 206 6.10 29.02 -8.02
C LEU A 206 6.41 28.61 -6.57
N ILE A 207 7.48 27.88 -6.38
CA ILE A 207 7.94 27.41 -5.08
C ILE A 207 9.24 28.15 -4.75
N SER A 208 9.28 28.75 -3.58
CA SER A 208 10.48 29.42 -3.05
C SER A 208 10.80 28.92 -1.65
N LEU A 209 12.07 28.79 -1.35
CA LEU A 209 12.54 28.47 -0.01
C LEU A 209 12.55 29.78 0.83
N GLU A 210 11.83 29.79 1.95
CA GLU A 210 11.83 30.89 2.90
C GLU A 210 12.89 30.69 3.98
N SER A 211 12.99 29.48 4.55
CA SER A 211 14.00 29.12 5.54
C SER A 211 14.42 27.67 5.36
N PHE A 212 15.61 27.34 5.84
CA PHE A 212 16.13 25.99 5.87
C PHE A 212 16.80 25.78 7.23
N ASP A 213 16.11 25.05 8.10
CA ASP A 213 16.55 24.75 9.45
C ASP A 213 16.59 23.24 9.65
N HIS A 214 17.47 22.74 10.52
CA HIS A 214 17.55 21.35 10.94
C HIS A 214 17.93 21.27 12.42
N GLU A 215 17.45 20.27 13.11
CA GLU A 215 17.74 19.95 14.53
C GLU A 215 18.52 18.64 14.67
#